data_8d2f7760484b42f0d3ca66a09515caca
#
_entry.id   8d2f7760484b42f0d3ca66a09515caca
#
_cell.length_a   1.000
_cell.length_b   1.000
_cell.length_c   1.000
_cell.angle_alpha   90.00
_cell.angle_beta   90.00
_cell.angle_gamma   90.00
#
_symmetry.space_group_name_H-M   'P 1'
#
loop_
_entity.id
_entity.type
_entity.pdbx_description
1 polymer ?
#
loop_
_entity_poly.entity_id
_entity_poly.type
_entity_poly.pdbx_seq_one_letter_code
_entity_poly.pdbx_strand_id
1 'polypeptide(L)'
;MSRAWQALVAGVAAVAFAAAGFVFYQWQSREAPPSPAAAGGMVLAASLMGIDGKLQPFEQWRGKVLIVNFWATWCAPCREEIPGFIRFQDRYRASGVQFVGVAIDQKERVAPYAKEIGINYPLVVGGMETMEFARQLGDRQSVLPYTLVIDRAGKVITTQVGIIRPEKLETLLKPLM
;
A
#
# COMPACT_ATOMS: atom_id res chain seq x y z
N MET A 1 4.73 -59.64 -6.42
CA MET A 1 5.28 -58.34 -6.90
C MET A 1 6.79 -58.38 -6.69
N SER A 2 7.59 -58.19 -7.74
CA SER A 2 9.05 -58.23 -7.62
C SER A 2 9.57 -57.02 -6.84
N ARG A 3 10.68 -57.18 -6.10
CA ARG A 3 11.34 -56.07 -5.37
C ARG A 3 11.66 -54.90 -6.29
N ALA A 4 11.95 -55.17 -7.58
CA ALA A 4 12.19 -54.13 -8.58
C ALA A 4 10.96 -53.26 -8.87
N TRP A 5 9.76 -53.87 -8.93
CA TRP A 5 8.50 -53.13 -9.10
C TRP A 5 8.18 -52.19 -7.91
N GLN A 6 8.40 -52.71 -6.69
CA GLN A 6 8.21 -51.88 -5.46
C GLN A 6 9.18 -50.71 -5.41
N ALA A 7 10.45 -50.88 -5.80
CA ALA A 7 11.42 -49.81 -5.85
C ALA A 7 11.07 -48.75 -6.91
N LEU A 8 10.57 -49.19 -8.07
CA LEU A 8 10.13 -48.26 -9.12
C LEU A 8 8.91 -47.42 -8.70
N VAL A 9 7.90 -48.05 -8.09
CA VAL A 9 6.72 -47.38 -7.56
C VAL A 9 7.10 -46.38 -6.46
N ALA A 10 7.99 -46.77 -5.54
CA ALA A 10 8.48 -45.87 -4.49
C ALA A 10 9.24 -44.66 -5.06
N GLY A 11 10.07 -44.88 -6.09
CA GLY A 11 10.79 -43.80 -6.77
C GLY A 11 9.86 -42.81 -7.48
N VAL A 12 8.86 -43.34 -8.21
CA VAL A 12 7.86 -42.48 -8.87
C VAL A 12 7.04 -41.68 -7.85
N ALA A 13 6.61 -42.30 -6.74
CA ALA A 13 5.90 -41.64 -5.67
C ALA A 13 6.74 -40.50 -5.04
N ALA A 14 8.02 -40.75 -4.75
CA ALA A 14 8.92 -39.75 -4.18
C ALA A 14 9.08 -38.51 -5.11
N VAL A 15 9.24 -38.75 -6.42
CA VAL A 15 9.34 -37.66 -7.41
C VAL A 15 8.01 -36.89 -7.49
N ALA A 16 6.87 -37.59 -7.47
CA ALA A 16 5.56 -36.91 -7.49
C ALA A 16 5.33 -36.06 -6.25
N PHE A 17 5.69 -36.52 -5.06
CA PHE A 17 5.61 -35.73 -3.82
C PHE A 17 6.56 -34.53 -3.83
N ALA A 18 7.79 -34.70 -4.33
CA ALA A 18 8.73 -33.59 -4.46
C ALA A 18 8.23 -32.53 -5.44
N ALA A 19 7.68 -32.92 -6.58
CA ALA A 19 7.09 -32.01 -7.55
C ALA A 19 5.86 -31.30 -6.99
N ALA A 20 4.96 -32.00 -6.31
CA ALA A 20 3.79 -31.40 -5.66
C ALA A 20 4.19 -30.42 -4.55
N GLY A 21 5.16 -30.78 -3.72
CA GLY A 21 5.71 -29.89 -2.69
C GLY A 21 6.36 -28.63 -3.27
N PHE A 22 7.10 -28.78 -4.38
CA PHE A 22 7.71 -27.66 -5.09
C PHE A 22 6.67 -26.71 -5.71
N VAL A 23 5.63 -27.28 -6.34
CA VAL A 23 4.51 -26.48 -6.89
C VAL A 23 3.75 -25.75 -5.78
N PHE A 24 3.48 -26.43 -4.67
CA PHE A 24 2.83 -25.85 -3.50
C PHE A 24 3.68 -24.72 -2.89
N TYR A 25 5.00 -24.94 -2.74
CA TYR A 25 5.93 -23.93 -2.27
C TYR A 25 5.97 -22.71 -3.21
N GLN A 26 6.04 -22.92 -4.52
CA GLN A 26 5.98 -21.82 -5.49
C GLN A 26 4.65 -21.05 -5.43
N TRP A 27 3.54 -21.77 -5.27
CA TRP A 27 2.23 -21.13 -5.15
C TRP A 27 2.15 -20.25 -3.89
N GLN A 28 2.60 -20.76 -2.75
CA GLN A 28 2.65 -20.00 -1.50
C GLN A 28 3.64 -18.82 -1.54
N SER A 29 4.75 -18.95 -2.27
CA SER A 29 5.75 -17.88 -2.41
C SER A 29 5.26 -16.72 -3.28
N ARG A 30 4.33 -16.97 -4.22
CA ARG A 30 3.74 -15.91 -5.06
C ARG A 30 2.86 -14.94 -4.29
N GLU A 31 2.40 -15.32 -3.10
CA GLU A 31 1.56 -14.49 -2.25
C GLU A 31 2.35 -13.74 -1.15
N ALA A 32 3.67 -13.88 -1.11
CA ALA A 32 4.49 -13.11 -0.16
C ALA A 32 4.39 -11.60 -0.46
N PRO A 33 4.23 -10.75 0.57
CA PRO A 33 4.23 -9.31 0.34
C PRO A 33 5.57 -8.88 -0.26
N PRO A 34 5.58 -7.84 -1.09
CA PRO A 34 6.81 -7.31 -1.65
C PRO A 34 7.76 -6.87 -0.53
N SER A 35 9.07 -6.94 -0.81
CA SER A 35 10.04 -6.36 0.13
C SER A 35 9.79 -4.86 0.31
N PRO A 36 10.16 -4.25 1.44
CA PRO A 36 9.98 -2.82 1.68
C PRO A 36 10.50 -1.91 0.57
N ALA A 37 11.63 -2.26 -0.04
CA ALA A 37 12.18 -1.52 -1.18
C ALA A 37 11.37 -1.74 -2.46
N ALA A 38 10.91 -2.97 -2.71
CA ALA A 38 10.07 -3.26 -3.87
C ALA A 38 8.71 -2.56 -3.77
N ALA A 39 8.05 -2.59 -2.60
CA ALA A 39 6.79 -1.90 -2.37
C ALA A 39 6.92 -0.39 -2.59
N GLY A 40 7.98 0.23 -2.05
CA GLY A 40 8.25 1.64 -2.25
C GLY A 40 8.54 1.99 -3.71
N GLY A 41 9.28 1.13 -4.41
CA GLY A 41 9.52 1.26 -5.86
C GLY A 41 8.22 1.18 -6.66
N MET A 42 7.31 0.27 -6.31
CA MET A 42 5.98 0.17 -6.94
C MET A 42 5.16 1.46 -6.74
N VAL A 43 5.16 2.02 -5.53
CA VAL A 43 4.48 3.29 -5.25
C VAL A 43 5.07 4.41 -6.11
N LEU A 44 6.38 4.59 -6.13
CA LEU A 44 7.01 5.68 -6.88
C LEU A 44 6.85 5.53 -8.40
N ALA A 45 6.76 4.31 -8.92
CA ALA A 45 6.49 4.05 -10.33
C ALA A 45 5.02 4.25 -10.73
N ALA A 46 4.11 4.36 -9.76
CA ALA A 46 2.69 4.51 -10.04
C ALA A 46 2.35 5.89 -10.59
N SER A 47 1.30 5.93 -11.41
CA SER A 47 0.67 7.17 -11.87
C SER A 47 -0.84 6.97 -11.79
N LEU A 48 -1.51 7.79 -10.99
CA LEU A 48 -2.95 7.69 -10.75
C LEU A 48 -3.64 9.02 -11.11
N MET A 49 -4.92 8.95 -11.41
CA MET A 49 -5.71 10.11 -11.79
C MET A 49 -6.00 10.99 -10.57
N GLY A 50 -5.61 12.25 -10.62
CA GLY A 50 -5.94 13.26 -9.61
C GLY A 50 -7.41 13.67 -9.64
N ILE A 51 -7.91 14.21 -8.53
CA ILE A 51 -9.26 14.78 -8.47
C ILE A 51 -9.45 15.99 -9.41
N ASP A 52 -8.35 16.61 -9.85
CA ASP A 52 -8.33 17.67 -10.87
C ASP A 52 -8.44 17.14 -12.31
N GLY A 53 -8.44 15.83 -12.50
CA GLY A 53 -8.48 15.17 -13.81
C GLY A 53 -7.13 15.08 -14.51
N LYS A 54 -6.02 15.37 -13.80
CA LYS A 54 -4.66 15.24 -14.33
C LYS A 54 -4.00 13.98 -13.77
N LEU A 55 -3.19 13.33 -14.61
CA LEU A 55 -2.38 12.20 -14.17
C LEU A 55 -1.31 12.68 -13.19
N GLN A 56 -1.21 12.04 -12.04
CA GLN A 56 -0.25 12.34 -10.98
C GLN A 56 0.78 11.23 -10.89
N PRO A 57 2.00 11.41 -11.45
CA PRO A 57 3.08 10.46 -11.27
C PRO A 57 3.64 10.59 -9.85
N PHE A 58 3.70 9.48 -9.12
CA PHE A 58 4.21 9.48 -7.73
C PHE A 58 5.72 9.75 -7.67
N GLU A 59 6.42 9.57 -8.77
CA GLU A 59 7.84 9.94 -8.92
C GLU A 59 8.13 11.40 -8.56
N GLN A 60 7.16 12.30 -8.76
CA GLN A 60 7.28 13.73 -8.39
C GLN A 60 7.53 13.95 -6.90
N TRP A 61 7.23 12.96 -6.05
CA TRP A 61 7.44 13.04 -4.60
C TRP A 61 8.69 12.29 -4.12
N ARG A 62 9.53 11.79 -5.05
CA ARG A 62 10.80 11.14 -4.70
C ARG A 62 11.67 12.08 -3.85
N GLY A 63 12.37 11.54 -2.86
CA GLY A 63 13.22 12.30 -1.94
C GLY A 63 12.47 12.95 -0.77
N LYS A 64 11.15 12.85 -0.73
CA LYS A 64 10.33 13.24 0.43
C LYS A 64 10.04 12.04 1.33
N VAL A 65 9.73 12.31 2.59
CA VAL A 65 9.06 11.33 3.45
C VAL A 65 7.60 11.29 2.99
N LEU A 66 7.20 10.20 2.35
CA LEU A 66 5.90 10.08 1.70
C LEU A 66 4.96 9.23 2.55
N ILE A 67 3.78 9.78 2.85
CA ILE A 67 2.70 9.07 3.52
C ILE A 67 1.59 8.85 2.50
N VAL A 68 1.39 7.59 2.10
CA VAL A 68 0.35 7.18 1.16
C VAL A 68 -0.78 6.52 1.93
N ASN A 69 -1.94 7.14 1.91
CA ASN A 69 -3.12 6.68 2.63
C ASN A 69 -4.22 6.26 1.65
N PHE A 70 -4.60 5.00 1.68
CA PHE A 70 -5.74 4.45 0.95
C PHE A 70 -6.99 4.62 1.79
N TRP A 71 -8.02 5.25 1.24
CA TRP A 71 -9.22 5.65 1.96
C TRP A 71 -10.44 5.73 1.05
N ALA A 72 -11.63 6.00 1.63
CA ALA A 72 -12.85 6.31 0.87
C ALA A 72 -13.76 7.24 1.64
N THR A 73 -14.66 7.95 0.95
CA THR A 73 -15.63 8.87 1.58
C THR A 73 -16.66 8.13 2.44
N TRP A 74 -16.97 6.90 2.10
CA TRP A 74 -17.90 6.02 2.83
C TRP A 74 -17.24 5.29 4.03
N CYS A 75 -15.92 5.37 4.17
CA CYS A 75 -15.16 4.72 5.23
C CYS A 75 -15.13 5.61 6.48
N ALA A 76 -15.93 5.27 7.50
CA ALA A 76 -16.01 6.07 8.73
C ALA A 76 -14.65 6.22 9.46
N PRO A 77 -13.85 5.13 9.71
CA PRO A 77 -12.55 5.26 10.34
C PRO A 77 -11.55 6.09 9.52
N CYS A 78 -11.66 6.07 8.17
CA CYS A 78 -10.82 6.93 7.32
C CYS A 78 -11.10 8.42 7.58
N ARG A 79 -12.38 8.78 7.72
CA ARG A 79 -12.79 10.17 7.99
C ARG A 79 -12.33 10.68 9.35
N GLU A 80 -12.15 9.78 10.32
CA GLU A 80 -11.65 10.14 11.66
C GLU A 80 -10.16 10.54 11.64
N GLU A 81 -9.32 9.93 10.80
CA GLU A 81 -7.88 10.21 10.78
C GLU A 81 -7.50 11.41 9.89
N ILE A 82 -8.28 11.70 8.82
CA ILE A 82 -7.96 12.75 7.83
C ILE A 82 -7.70 14.13 8.46
N PRO A 83 -8.47 14.63 9.45
CA PRO A 83 -8.17 15.92 10.11
C PRO A 83 -6.79 15.92 10.78
N GLY A 84 -6.32 14.77 11.25
CA GLY A 84 -4.95 14.60 11.73
C GLY A 84 -3.92 14.81 10.62
N PHE A 85 -4.13 14.18 9.47
CA PHE A 85 -3.23 14.29 8.31
C PHE A 85 -3.14 15.72 7.75
N ILE A 86 -4.25 16.46 7.73
CA ILE A 86 -4.27 17.87 7.35
C ILE A 86 -3.31 18.67 8.24
N ARG A 87 -3.44 18.52 9.58
CA ARG A 87 -2.54 19.21 10.53
C ARG A 87 -1.08 18.81 10.38
N PHE A 88 -0.82 17.51 10.14
CA PHE A 88 0.55 17.00 9.93
C PHE A 88 1.15 17.52 8.63
N GLN A 89 0.37 17.56 7.53
CA GLN A 89 0.82 18.13 6.26
C GLN A 89 1.23 19.60 6.44
N ASP A 90 0.43 20.40 7.13
CA ASP A 90 0.78 21.80 7.39
C ASP A 90 2.06 21.93 8.23
N ARG A 91 2.15 21.16 9.30
CA ARG A 91 3.28 21.22 10.23
C ARG A 91 4.60 20.78 9.60
N TYR A 92 4.60 19.72 8.80
CA TYR A 92 5.82 19.04 8.36
C TYR A 92 6.13 19.18 6.86
N ARG A 93 5.32 19.91 6.10
CA ARG A 93 5.56 20.18 4.67
C ARG A 93 6.95 20.78 4.44
N ALA A 94 7.32 21.78 5.23
CA ALA A 94 8.64 22.44 5.14
C ALA A 94 9.81 21.50 5.47
N SER A 95 9.57 20.46 6.27
CA SER A 95 10.54 19.41 6.59
C SER A 95 10.59 18.29 5.54
N GLY A 96 9.93 18.45 4.39
CA GLY A 96 9.96 17.48 3.30
C GLY A 96 9.03 16.28 3.49
N VAL A 97 8.03 16.38 4.35
CA VAL A 97 6.95 15.39 4.48
C VAL A 97 5.86 15.68 3.46
N GLN A 98 5.35 14.67 2.80
CA GLN A 98 4.26 14.75 1.84
C GLN A 98 3.23 13.66 2.08
N PHE A 99 1.97 14.06 2.32
CA PHE A 99 0.82 13.15 2.28
C PHE A 99 0.27 13.03 0.87
N VAL A 100 -0.21 11.85 0.52
CA VAL A 100 -0.98 11.59 -0.70
C VAL A 100 -2.14 10.68 -0.33
N GLY A 101 -3.35 11.18 -0.54
CA GLY A 101 -4.56 10.39 -0.34
C GLY A 101 -4.93 9.65 -1.63
N VAL A 102 -5.02 8.33 -1.55
CA VAL A 102 -5.45 7.46 -2.65
C VAL A 102 -6.88 7.02 -2.35
N ALA A 103 -7.85 7.68 -2.98
CA ALA A 103 -9.25 7.41 -2.75
C ALA A 103 -9.75 6.24 -3.61
N ILE A 104 -10.27 5.21 -2.95
CA ILE A 104 -10.98 4.10 -3.60
C ILE A 104 -12.46 4.46 -3.66
N ASP A 105 -12.76 5.40 -4.56
CA ASP A 105 -14.06 6.03 -4.66
C ASP A 105 -14.19 6.79 -6.00
N GLN A 106 -15.35 7.40 -6.23
CA GLN A 106 -15.62 8.23 -7.40
C GLN A 106 -15.20 9.69 -7.14
N LYS A 107 -14.60 10.31 -8.14
CA LYS A 107 -14.17 11.72 -8.11
C LYS A 107 -15.29 12.66 -7.67
N GLU A 108 -16.51 12.40 -8.13
CA GLU A 108 -17.71 13.19 -7.86
C GLU A 108 -18.09 13.21 -6.38
N ARG A 109 -17.66 12.23 -5.60
CA ARG A 109 -17.81 12.17 -4.14
C ARG A 109 -16.59 12.72 -3.40
N VAL A 110 -15.41 12.40 -3.89
CA VAL A 110 -14.14 12.78 -3.24
C VAL A 110 -13.91 14.29 -3.31
N ALA A 111 -14.11 14.91 -4.47
CA ALA A 111 -13.78 16.33 -4.66
C ALA A 111 -14.60 17.28 -3.76
N PRO A 112 -15.94 17.16 -3.66
CA PRO A 112 -16.70 18.00 -2.74
C PRO A 112 -16.37 17.74 -1.28
N TYR A 113 -16.20 16.48 -0.87
CA TYR A 113 -15.80 16.11 0.48
C TYR A 113 -14.44 16.72 0.86
N ALA A 114 -13.44 16.57 -0.02
CA ALA A 114 -12.11 17.15 0.19
C ALA A 114 -12.13 18.65 0.38
N LYS A 115 -12.98 19.35 -0.39
CA LYS A 115 -13.18 20.80 -0.27
C LYS A 115 -13.86 21.17 1.05
N GLU A 116 -14.88 20.41 1.45
CA GLU A 116 -15.66 20.65 2.67
C GLU A 116 -14.78 20.59 3.92
N ILE A 117 -13.94 19.55 4.03
CA ILE A 117 -13.09 19.35 5.21
C ILE A 117 -11.69 19.98 5.10
N GLY A 118 -11.36 20.60 3.95
CA GLY A 118 -10.13 21.34 3.72
C GLY A 118 -8.89 20.44 3.57
N ILE A 119 -8.99 19.32 2.84
CA ILE A 119 -7.78 18.49 2.54
C ILE A 119 -6.76 19.33 1.78
N ASN A 120 -5.55 19.43 2.33
CA ASN A 120 -4.48 20.31 1.87
C ASN A 120 -3.28 19.57 1.24
N TYR A 121 -3.49 18.31 0.88
CA TYR A 121 -2.51 17.44 0.22
C TYR A 121 -3.10 16.81 -1.04
N PRO A 122 -2.25 16.34 -1.99
CA PRO A 122 -2.69 15.71 -3.22
C PRO A 122 -3.63 14.52 -3.00
N LEU A 123 -4.70 14.48 -3.80
CA LEU A 123 -5.63 13.38 -3.84
C LEU A 123 -5.66 12.77 -5.24
N VAL A 124 -5.55 11.45 -5.29
CA VAL A 124 -5.77 10.65 -6.48
C VAL A 124 -6.95 9.71 -6.25
N VAL A 125 -7.61 9.33 -7.30
CA VAL A 125 -8.84 8.53 -7.24
C VAL A 125 -8.73 7.33 -8.20
N GLY A 126 -9.35 6.24 -7.83
CA GLY A 126 -9.50 5.07 -8.66
C GLY A 126 -10.47 4.06 -8.06
N GLY A 127 -10.81 3.05 -8.86
CA GLY A 127 -11.77 2.01 -8.50
C GLY A 127 -11.10 0.76 -7.95
N MET A 128 -11.57 -0.39 -8.47
CA MET A 128 -11.08 -1.71 -8.03
C MET A 128 -9.59 -1.94 -8.33
N GLU A 129 -9.07 -1.34 -9.40
CA GLU A 129 -7.65 -1.39 -9.74
C GLU A 129 -6.78 -0.74 -8.67
N THR A 130 -7.29 0.30 -8.02
CA THR A 130 -6.61 0.97 -6.89
C THR A 130 -6.67 0.13 -5.62
N MET A 131 -7.75 -0.60 -5.37
CA MET A 131 -7.83 -1.58 -4.30
C MET A 131 -6.84 -2.73 -4.52
N GLU A 132 -6.75 -3.22 -5.76
CA GLU A 132 -5.78 -4.26 -6.13
C GLU A 132 -4.34 -3.76 -5.96
N PHE A 133 -4.08 -2.49 -6.27
CA PHE A 133 -2.78 -1.86 -6.02
C PHE A 133 -2.46 -1.83 -4.51
N ALA A 134 -3.40 -1.45 -3.65
CA ALA A 134 -3.22 -1.53 -2.19
C ALA A 134 -2.91 -2.97 -1.73
N ARG A 135 -3.60 -3.97 -2.30
CA ARG A 135 -3.37 -5.38 -2.01
C ARG A 135 -1.95 -5.83 -2.37
N GLN A 136 -1.45 -5.43 -3.53
CA GLN A 136 -0.07 -5.69 -3.97
C GLN A 136 0.96 -5.02 -3.06
N LEU A 137 0.62 -3.90 -2.45
CA LEU A 137 1.45 -3.18 -1.47
C LEU A 137 1.37 -3.75 -0.05
N GLY A 138 0.54 -4.78 0.19
CA GLY A 138 0.49 -5.51 1.45
C GLY A 138 -0.85 -5.45 2.19
N ASP A 139 -1.85 -4.73 1.69
CA ASP A 139 -3.22 -4.76 2.26
C ASP A 139 -3.97 -6.03 1.81
N ARG A 140 -3.53 -7.18 2.30
CA ARG A 140 -4.08 -8.48 1.90
C ARG A 140 -5.56 -8.67 2.20
N GLN A 141 -6.09 -7.94 3.16
CA GLN A 141 -7.48 -8.02 3.60
C GLN A 141 -8.38 -7.00 2.92
N SER A 142 -7.81 -6.10 2.09
CA SER A 142 -8.51 -5.00 1.44
C SER A 142 -9.31 -4.16 2.46
N VAL A 143 -8.67 -3.80 3.58
CA VAL A 143 -9.26 -3.07 4.69
C VAL A 143 -8.82 -1.62 4.68
N LEU A 144 -9.78 -0.70 4.73
CA LEU A 144 -9.53 0.73 4.83
C LEU A 144 -9.72 1.26 6.26
N PRO A 145 -8.93 2.26 6.66
CA PRO A 145 -7.81 2.86 5.92
C PRO A 145 -6.58 1.96 5.89
N TYR A 146 -5.75 2.11 4.86
CA TYR A 146 -4.45 1.48 4.77
C TYR A 146 -3.39 2.54 4.48
N THR A 147 -2.35 2.63 5.31
CA THR A 147 -1.33 3.67 5.22
C THR A 147 0.06 3.08 5.08
N LEU A 148 0.84 3.60 4.13
CA LEU A 148 2.27 3.33 4.01
C LEU A 148 3.06 4.59 4.37
N VAL A 149 4.16 4.43 5.10
CA VAL A 149 5.16 5.46 5.34
C VAL A 149 6.44 5.06 4.60
N ILE A 150 6.90 5.93 3.72
CA ILE A 150 8.03 5.70 2.82
C ILE A 150 9.08 6.76 3.13
N ASP A 151 10.34 6.34 3.29
CA ASP A 151 11.46 7.25 3.55
C ASP A 151 11.94 7.97 2.27
N ARG A 152 12.90 8.87 2.44
CA ARG A 152 13.48 9.66 1.34
C ARG A 152 14.20 8.80 0.30
N ALA A 153 14.65 7.59 0.68
CA ALA A 153 15.27 6.63 -0.23
C ALA A 153 14.24 5.81 -1.03
N GLY A 154 12.95 6.00 -0.77
CA GLY A 154 11.86 5.26 -1.43
C GLY A 154 11.60 3.88 -0.82
N LYS A 155 12.05 3.62 0.41
CA LYS A 155 11.81 2.36 1.11
C LYS A 155 10.61 2.50 2.05
N VAL A 156 9.70 1.54 2.03
CA VAL A 156 8.60 1.46 3.01
C VAL A 156 9.18 1.17 4.40
N ILE A 157 8.95 2.08 5.33
CA ILE A 157 9.40 1.95 6.73
C ILE A 157 8.36 1.22 7.56
N THR A 158 7.09 1.47 7.30
CA THR A 158 5.99 0.80 7.98
C THR A 158 4.72 0.84 7.15
N THR A 159 3.83 -0.09 7.42
CA THR A 159 2.46 -0.10 6.95
C THR A 159 1.51 -0.18 8.14
N GLN A 160 0.32 0.39 8.01
CA GLN A 160 -0.73 0.36 9.01
C GLN A 160 -2.06 0.02 8.35
N VAL A 161 -2.68 -1.05 8.79
CA VAL A 161 -4.09 -1.36 8.53
C VAL A 161 -4.93 -0.74 9.65
N GLY A 162 -6.01 -0.05 9.28
CA GLY A 162 -6.84 0.70 10.22
C GLY A 162 -6.21 2.04 10.61
N ILE A 163 -6.89 2.78 11.49
CA ILE A 163 -6.53 4.14 11.89
C ILE A 163 -5.09 4.22 12.41
N ILE A 164 -4.34 5.20 11.90
CA ILE A 164 -3.05 5.58 12.47
C ILE A 164 -3.23 6.82 13.36
N ARG A 165 -2.96 6.63 14.65
CA ARG A 165 -3.10 7.73 15.62
C ARG A 165 -2.01 8.78 15.42
N PRO A 166 -2.32 10.08 15.66
CA PRO A 166 -1.35 11.17 15.49
C PRO A 166 -0.04 10.94 16.23
N GLU A 167 -0.08 10.46 17.47
CA GLU A 167 1.11 10.23 18.30
C GLU A 167 2.04 9.17 17.70
N LYS A 168 1.44 8.10 17.15
CA LYS A 168 2.19 7.05 16.44
C LYS A 168 2.83 7.60 15.17
N LEU A 169 2.06 8.37 14.39
CA LEU A 169 2.57 8.97 13.16
C LEU A 169 3.73 9.94 13.46
N GLU A 170 3.61 10.77 14.47
CA GLU A 170 4.68 11.69 14.88
C GLU A 170 5.96 10.95 15.30
N THR A 171 5.82 9.87 16.07
CA THR A 171 6.95 9.03 16.47
C THR A 171 7.66 8.41 15.26
N LEU A 172 6.91 8.02 14.23
CA LEU A 172 7.46 7.46 13.00
C LEU A 172 8.16 8.50 12.13
N LEU A 173 7.62 9.74 12.07
CA LEU A 173 8.13 10.79 11.20
C LEU A 173 9.38 11.49 11.75
N LYS A 174 9.48 11.68 13.07
CA LYS A 174 10.61 12.38 13.71
C LYS A 174 12.00 11.90 13.27
N PRO A 175 12.31 10.60 13.23
CA PRO A 175 13.62 10.12 12.81
C PRO A 175 13.86 10.19 11.30
N LEU A 176 12.84 10.49 10.48
CA LEU A 176 12.91 10.55 9.02
C LEU A 176 13.08 11.99 8.49
N MET A 177 12.83 12.97 9.33
CA MET A 177 12.96 14.40 9.02
C MET A 177 14.38 14.88 9.28
#